data_f0b51c0fd48cd1718aa0f66ba07e3502
#
_entry.id   f0b51c0fd48cd1718aa0f66ba07e3502
#
_cell.length_a   1.000
_cell.length_b   1.000
_cell.length_c   1.000
_cell.angle_alpha   90.00
_cell.angle_beta   90.00
_cell.angle_gamma   90.00
#
_symmetry.space_group_name_H-M   'P 1'
#
loop_
_entity.id
_entity.type
_entity.pdbx_description
1 polymer ?
#
loop_
_entity_poly.entity_id
_entity_poly.type
_entity_poly.pdbx_seq_one_letter_code
_entity_poly.pdbx_strand_id
1 'polypeptide(L)'
;MRIRRTFALGASVLVLLGACSTGGGSTSAPSVTTSAVPSVAPSTAPSVVPSVAPSAAASTGGASASDPTIKVGSDGFYEAKLMAEIYAQALEAAGYKVDRTAIGIGARKVSAPALESGQFDLKPEYIGSGLAYYQSGAQTGDPAANQKALQAILTGKGGGITVLDYSPAADQNAFVVRKDTADQQKLATMSDLAAVQSQLKIGVATDCSTNPVCGAALKTAYGIDVSNATKLAACDTPMVQALKGKTIDVGELCSTQPDIAVNGWVVLTDDKATQPAENIAPLVRNDLLGKLADKTGFEAILNAVSAAMDTATLTDLGKQVSVDNKDIAVVAKAWLQSKGIVK
;
A
#
# COMPACT_ATOMS: atom_id res chain seq x y z
N MET A 1 -24.88 -21.44 53.49
CA MET A 1 -26.07 -22.29 53.28
C MET A 1 -25.84 -23.10 52.00
N ARG A 2 -25.59 -24.43 52.16
CA ARG A 2 -25.28 -25.36 51.07
C ARG A 2 -26.60 -25.87 50.47
N ILE A 3 -26.73 -25.92 49.16
CA ILE A 3 -27.62 -26.89 48.50
C ILE A 3 -26.94 -27.40 47.25
N ARG A 4 -26.54 -28.68 47.35
CA ARG A 4 -26.20 -29.54 46.24
C ARG A 4 -27.52 -30.17 45.72
N ARG A 5 -27.66 -30.35 44.43
CA ARG A 5 -28.45 -31.43 43.85
C ARG A 5 -27.85 -31.90 42.54
N THR A 6 -27.69 -33.20 42.51
CA THR A 6 -27.11 -34.12 41.55
C THR A 6 -28.16 -34.79 40.64
N PHE A 7 -27.64 -35.38 39.54
CA PHE A 7 -28.18 -36.46 38.66
C PHE A 7 -29.28 -36.10 37.65
N ALA A 8 -29.24 -36.55 36.36
CA ALA A 8 -29.14 -37.95 35.96
C ALA A 8 -28.66 -38.09 34.48
N LEU A 9 -28.04 -39.22 34.22
CA LEU A 9 -27.66 -39.78 32.91
C LEU A 9 -28.90 -40.18 32.08
N GLY A 10 -28.77 -40.17 30.76
CA GLY A 10 -29.67 -40.84 29.81
C GLY A 10 -28.90 -41.20 28.55
N ALA A 11 -28.40 -42.41 28.47
CA ALA A 11 -27.85 -43.02 27.26
C ALA A 11 -28.97 -43.74 26.50
N SER A 12 -29.01 -43.58 25.18
CA SER A 12 -29.75 -44.52 24.30
C SER A 12 -29.00 -44.64 22.97
N VAL A 13 -28.47 -45.83 22.79
CA VAL A 13 -27.90 -46.41 21.60
C VAL A 13 -29.04 -46.96 20.75
N LEU A 14 -29.09 -46.69 19.44
CA LEU A 14 -29.80 -47.52 18.48
C LEU A 14 -28.94 -47.67 17.21
N VAL A 15 -28.52 -48.92 17.01
CA VAL A 15 -27.86 -49.45 15.82
C VAL A 15 -29.00 -50.02 14.92
N LEU A 16 -28.96 -49.73 13.63
CA LEU A 16 -29.67 -50.53 12.61
C LEU A 16 -28.82 -50.66 11.36
N LEU A 17 -28.47 -51.90 11.10
CA LEU A 17 -27.86 -52.47 9.91
C LEU A 17 -28.91 -52.78 8.86
N GLY A 18 -28.54 -52.67 7.57
CA GLY A 18 -29.32 -53.27 6.46
C GLY A 18 -28.70 -52.80 5.14
N ALA A 19 -28.01 -53.50 4.48
CA ALA A 19 -28.02 -54.71 3.67
C ALA A 19 -28.07 -54.39 2.16
N CYS A 20 -27.16 -55.00 1.44
CA CYS A 20 -26.87 -54.99 0.01
C CYS A 20 -28.07 -55.26 -0.90
N SER A 21 -28.02 -54.69 -2.13
CA SER A 21 -28.57 -55.34 -3.31
C SER A 21 -27.76 -55.00 -4.56
N THR A 22 -27.30 -56.04 -5.20
CA THR A 22 -26.62 -56.12 -6.48
C THR A 22 -27.63 -56.02 -7.62
N GLY A 23 -27.29 -55.29 -8.69
CA GLY A 23 -28.08 -55.32 -9.94
C GLY A 23 -27.22 -54.78 -11.09
N GLY A 24 -26.71 -55.70 -11.91
CA GLY A 24 -26.00 -55.39 -13.13
C GLY A 24 -26.92 -54.94 -14.27
N GLY A 25 -26.42 -54.09 -15.13
CA GLY A 25 -27.08 -53.69 -16.39
C GLY A 25 -26.08 -53.08 -17.33
N SER A 26 -25.58 -53.89 -18.26
CA SER A 26 -24.81 -53.46 -19.41
C SER A 26 -25.73 -52.71 -20.38
N THR A 27 -25.35 -51.47 -20.77
CA THR A 27 -25.87 -50.88 -22.00
C THR A 27 -24.75 -50.10 -22.71
N SER A 28 -24.65 -50.40 -23.96
CA SER A 28 -23.76 -50.01 -25.04
C SER A 28 -23.48 -48.51 -25.15
N ALA A 29 -22.23 -48.18 -25.42
CA ALA A 29 -21.79 -46.86 -25.86
C ALA A 29 -22.19 -46.58 -27.31
N PRO A 30 -22.65 -45.39 -27.67
CA PRO A 30 -22.70 -44.97 -29.07
C PRO A 30 -21.34 -44.37 -29.49
N SER A 31 -20.82 -44.90 -30.61
CA SER A 31 -19.66 -44.34 -31.31
C SER A 31 -19.96 -42.97 -31.84
N VAL A 32 -19.17 -41.96 -31.43
CA VAL A 32 -19.20 -40.62 -32.02
C VAL A 32 -18.08 -40.54 -33.02
N THR A 33 -18.42 -40.39 -34.28
CA THR A 33 -17.55 -40.12 -35.40
C THR A 33 -16.78 -38.81 -35.20
N THR A 34 -15.47 -38.90 -35.23
CA THR A 34 -14.56 -37.77 -35.28
C THR A 34 -14.63 -37.08 -36.63
N SER A 35 -15.23 -35.92 -36.72
CA SER A 35 -15.07 -35.01 -37.83
C SER A 35 -13.74 -34.27 -37.68
N ALA A 36 -12.88 -34.46 -38.68
CA ALA A 36 -11.59 -33.76 -38.78
C ALA A 36 -11.83 -32.26 -38.97
N VAL A 37 -11.31 -31.43 -38.05
CA VAL A 37 -11.21 -29.99 -38.22
C VAL A 37 -9.87 -29.71 -38.93
N PRO A 38 -9.83 -28.88 -39.99
CA PRO A 38 -8.59 -28.56 -40.67
C PRO A 38 -7.66 -27.75 -39.77
N SER A 39 -6.42 -28.24 -39.67
CA SER A 39 -5.31 -27.58 -38.98
C SER A 39 -4.99 -26.27 -39.72
N VAL A 40 -5.28 -25.15 -39.11
CA VAL A 40 -4.75 -23.86 -39.55
C VAL A 40 -3.35 -23.70 -38.93
N ALA A 41 -2.35 -23.69 -39.75
CA ALA A 41 -0.97 -23.41 -39.36
C ALA A 41 -0.87 -22.00 -38.74
N PRO A 42 -0.12 -21.82 -37.61
CA PRO A 42 0.13 -20.49 -37.10
C PRO A 42 1.08 -19.74 -38.03
N SER A 43 0.57 -18.64 -38.60
CA SER A 43 1.40 -17.66 -39.31
C SER A 43 2.28 -16.94 -38.28
N THR A 44 3.56 -17.24 -38.31
CA THR A 44 4.58 -16.52 -37.55
C THR A 44 4.91 -15.22 -38.27
N ALA A 45 4.17 -14.16 -37.93
CA ALA A 45 4.62 -12.82 -38.17
C ALA A 45 5.48 -12.36 -36.96
N PRO A 46 6.70 -11.87 -37.18
CA PRO A 46 7.50 -11.32 -36.10
C PRO A 46 6.85 -10.01 -35.63
N SER A 47 6.20 -10.01 -34.46
CA SER A 47 5.88 -8.80 -33.75
C SER A 47 7.16 -8.12 -33.32
N VAL A 48 7.57 -7.12 -34.07
CA VAL A 48 8.62 -6.19 -33.66
C VAL A 48 8.00 -5.31 -32.59
N VAL A 49 8.15 -5.71 -31.33
CA VAL A 49 7.92 -4.84 -30.18
C VAL A 49 9.09 -3.84 -30.22
N PRO A 50 8.84 -2.52 -30.36
CA PRO A 50 9.93 -1.58 -30.14
C PRO A 50 10.32 -1.66 -28.68
N SER A 51 11.44 -2.27 -28.40
CA SER A 51 12.14 -2.16 -27.12
C SER A 51 12.59 -0.71 -27.01
N VAL A 52 11.77 0.12 -26.41
CA VAL A 52 12.20 1.42 -25.92
C VAL A 52 13.01 1.13 -24.67
N ALA A 53 14.31 0.88 -24.86
CA ALA A 53 15.25 0.99 -23.77
C ALA A 53 15.12 2.41 -23.22
N PRO A 54 14.91 2.60 -21.91
CA PRO A 54 15.02 3.91 -21.31
C PRO A 54 16.48 4.33 -21.50
N SER A 55 16.73 5.22 -22.47
CA SER A 55 17.98 5.95 -22.56
C SER A 55 18.01 6.87 -21.35
N ALA A 56 18.55 6.37 -20.23
CA ALA A 56 18.96 7.21 -19.13
C ALA A 56 20.12 8.06 -19.62
N ALA A 57 19.79 9.12 -20.37
CA ALA A 57 20.70 10.24 -20.51
C ALA A 57 20.86 10.81 -19.08
N ALA A 58 21.99 10.47 -18.45
CA ALA A 58 22.38 11.11 -17.21
C ALA A 58 22.34 12.62 -17.47
N SER A 59 21.31 13.27 -16.90
CA SER A 59 21.26 14.73 -16.84
C SER A 59 22.50 15.16 -16.06
N THR A 60 23.38 15.91 -16.69
CA THR A 60 24.59 16.48 -16.08
C THR A 60 24.26 17.68 -15.20
N GLY A 61 23.00 17.83 -14.77
CA GLY A 61 22.56 18.81 -13.80
C GLY A 61 23.04 18.42 -12.41
N GLY A 62 23.92 19.21 -11.83
CA GLY A 62 24.43 19.06 -10.47
C GLY A 62 24.09 20.28 -9.63
N ALA A 63 24.14 20.10 -8.30
CA ALA A 63 23.95 21.19 -7.36
C ALA A 63 24.98 22.29 -7.53
N SER A 64 24.55 23.54 -7.39
CA SER A 64 25.41 24.71 -7.26
C SER A 64 25.81 24.93 -5.78
N ALA A 65 26.97 25.54 -5.57
CA ALA A 65 27.38 25.95 -4.23
C ALA A 65 26.41 26.97 -3.58
N SER A 66 25.64 27.69 -4.40
CA SER A 66 24.62 28.66 -3.97
C SER A 66 23.25 28.04 -3.64
N ASP A 67 23.03 26.77 -3.96
CA ASP A 67 21.75 26.14 -3.67
C ASP A 67 21.52 26.02 -2.17
N PRO A 68 20.28 26.21 -1.69
CA PRO A 68 19.97 26.07 -0.28
C PRO A 68 20.07 24.61 0.14
N THR A 69 20.21 24.38 1.45
CA THR A 69 20.01 23.04 2.03
C THR A 69 18.56 22.63 1.85
N ILE A 70 18.34 21.46 1.24
CA ILE A 70 17.01 20.88 1.00
C ILE A 70 16.58 20.15 2.24
N LYS A 71 15.47 20.56 2.82
CA LYS A 71 14.88 19.90 3.98
C LYS A 71 13.88 18.83 3.51
N VAL A 72 14.19 17.57 3.78
CA VAL A 72 13.34 16.43 3.45
C VAL A 72 12.54 15.99 4.67
N GLY A 73 11.23 15.84 4.50
CA GLY A 73 10.32 15.34 5.51
C GLY A 73 9.52 14.14 5.03
N SER A 74 8.81 13.48 5.94
CA SER A 74 7.88 12.41 5.60
C SER A 74 6.85 12.15 6.68
N ASP A 75 5.86 11.34 6.33
CA ASP A 75 4.99 10.69 7.30
C ASP A 75 5.77 9.68 8.16
N GLY A 76 5.17 9.24 9.29
CA GLY A 76 5.89 8.53 10.36
C GLY A 76 6.12 7.04 10.14
N PHE A 77 5.45 6.39 9.17
CA PHE A 77 5.59 4.96 8.93
C PHE A 77 6.82 4.61 8.07
N TYR A 78 7.23 3.33 8.10
CA TYR A 78 8.52 2.92 7.56
C TYR A 78 8.69 3.21 6.07
N GLU A 79 7.66 3.01 5.26
CA GLU A 79 7.73 3.17 3.80
C GLU A 79 7.88 4.64 3.41
N ALA A 80 7.13 5.55 4.05
CA ALA A 80 7.30 6.99 3.83
C ALA A 80 8.69 7.48 4.23
N LYS A 81 9.27 6.94 5.32
CA LYS A 81 10.66 7.23 5.73
C LYS A 81 11.66 6.70 4.71
N LEU A 82 11.44 5.48 4.19
CA LEU A 82 12.30 4.87 3.18
C LEU A 82 12.29 5.68 1.87
N MET A 83 11.12 6.06 1.38
CA MET A 83 11.00 6.88 0.17
C MET A 83 11.65 8.26 0.33
N ALA A 84 11.48 8.89 1.50
CA ALA A 84 12.14 10.16 1.81
C ALA A 84 13.67 10.02 1.82
N GLU A 85 14.21 8.94 2.41
CA GLU A 85 15.64 8.66 2.42
C GLU A 85 16.18 8.37 1.02
N ILE A 86 15.43 7.67 0.17
CA ILE A 86 15.77 7.43 -1.24
C ILE A 86 15.90 8.76 -1.99
N TYR A 87 14.93 9.66 -1.87
CA TYR A 87 15.01 11.00 -2.49
C TYR A 87 16.19 11.80 -1.94
N ALA A 88 16.40 11.76 -0.63
CA ALA A 88 17.51 12.46 0.02
C ALA A 88 18.87 12.01 -0.54
N GLN A 89 19.10 10.70 -0.63
CA GLN A 89 20.38 10.16 -1.14
C GLN A 89 20.56 10.40 -2.65
N ALA A 90 19.49 10.35 -3.44
CA ALA A 90 19.57 10.68 -4.87
C ALA A 90 20.00 12.15 -5.08
N LEU A 91 19.47 13.06 -4.29
CA LEU A 91 19.83 14.47 -4.31
C LEU A 91 21.28 14.70 -3.82
N GLU A 92 21.68 14.03 -2.74
CA GLU A 92 23.09 14.11 -2.25
C GLU A 92 24.09 13.61 -3.29
N ALA A 93 23.76 12.52 -3.99
CA ALA A 93 24.62 12.02 -5.06
C ALA A 93 24.80 13.01 -6.22
N ALA A 94 23.81 13.90 -6.42
CA ALA A 94 23.89 15.01 -7.36
C ALA A 94 24.55 16.27 -6.78
N GLY A 95 25.02 16.22 -5.52
CA GLY A 95 25.75 17.28 -4.85
C GLY A 95 24.93 18.25 -4.00
N TYR A 96 23.60 18.04 -3.88
CA TYR A 96 22.77 18.86 -2.99
C TYR A 96 23.06 18.58 -1.52
N LYS A 97 22.95 19.61 -0.68
CA LYS A 97 22.96 19.46 0.77
C LYS A 97 21.56 19.10 1.25
N VAL A 98 21.42 18.08 2.07
CA VAL A 98 20.13 17.58 2.54
C VAL A 98 20.05 17.56 4.06
N ASP A 99 18.95 18.07 4.60
CA ASP A 99 18.56 17.97 6.01
C ASP A 99 17.39 16.97 6.15
N ARG A 100 17.55 15.97 6.99
CA ARG A 100 16.59 14.86 7.21
C ARG A 100 15.81 14.97 8.51
N THR A 101 15.96 16.08 9.25
CA THR A 101 15.40 16.21 10.61
C THR A 101 13.87 16.09 10.66
N ALA A 102 13.20 16.30 9.53
CA ALA A 102 11.75 16.18 9.39
C ALA A 102 11.28 14.82 8.84
N ILE A 103 12.18 13.84 8.60
CA ILE A 103 11.77 12.50 8.19
C ILE A 103 11.07 11.81 9.36
N GLY A 104 9.82 11.35 9.12
CA GLY A 104 9.04 10.62 10.11
C GLY A 104 8.38 11.48 11.19
N ILE A 105 8.08 12.75 10.93
CA ILE A 105 7.54 13.70 11.94
C ILE A 105 6.12 13.38 12.43
N GLY A 106 5.39 12.47 11.79
CA GLY A 106 4.07 12.06 12.22
C GLY A 106 3.13 11.69 11.06
N ALA A 107 1.85 11.52 11.35
CA ALA A 107 0.85 11.27 10.32
C ALA A 107 0.64 12.50 9.41
N ARG A 108 -0.03 12.32 8.25
CA ARG A 108 -0.28 13.40 7.26
C ARG A 108 -0.84 14.68 7.87
N LYS A 109 -1.71 14.59 8.88
CA LYS A 109 -2.23 15.76 9.59
C LYS A 109 -1.16 16.61 10.30
N VAL A 110 0.05 16.05 10.50
CA VAL A 110 1.23 16.75 11.02
C VAL A 110 2.14 17.17 9.88
N SER A 111 2.45 16.25 8.97
CA SER A 111 3.41 16.48 7.89
C SER A 111 2.90 17.44 6.80
N ALA A 112 1.60 17.42 6.46
CA ALA A 112 1.07 18.32 5.43
C ALA A 112 1.12 19.80 5.86
N PRO A 113 0.67 20.21 7.06
CA PRO A 113 0.86 21.59 7.53
C PRO A 113 2.34 21.98 7.68
N ALA A 114 3.21 21.02 8.04
CA ALA A 114 4.66 21.28 8.15
C ALA A 114 5.30 21.57 6.78
N LEU A 115 4.91 20.86 5.72
CA LEU A 115 5.29 21.17 4.35
C LEU A 115 4.74 22.54 3.92
N GLU A 116 3.45 22.80 4.14
CA GLU A 116 2.81 24.08 3.79
C GLU A 116 3.49 25.28 4.48
N SER A 117 3.88 25.12 5.74
CA SER A 117 4.55 26.19 6.49
C SER A 117 6.05 26.36 6.22
N GLY A 118 6.66 25.43 5.44
CA GLY A 118 8.08 25.44 5.13
C GLY A 118 9.00 24.93 6.23
N GLN A 119 8.49 24.10 7.14
CA GLN A 119 9.37 23.37 8.06
C GLN A 119 10.31 22.45 7.29
N PHE A 120 9.84 21.90 6.17
CA PHE A 120 10.63 21.18 5.19
C PHE A 120 10.12 21.48 3.77
N ASP A 121 10.88 21.04 2.76
CA ASP A 121 10.72 21.47 1.37
C ASP A 121 10.23 20.36 0.43
N LEU A 122 10.50 19.10 0.77
CA LEU A 122 10.23 17.92 -0.05
C LEU A 122 9.68 16.79 0.82
N LYS A 123 8.62 16.09 0.35
CA LYS A 123 8.16 14.83 0.93
C LYS A 123 7.64 13.88 -0.13
N PRO A 124 7.74 12.55 0.07
CA PRO A 124 6.90 11.58 -0.64
C PRO A 124 5.45 11.72 -0.19
N GLU A 125 4.50 11.65 -1.13
CA GLU A 125 3.07 11.69 -0.85
C GLU A 125 2.32 10.65 -1.67
N TYR A 126 1.33 10.01 -1.05
CA TYR A 126 0.39 9.10 -1.68
C TYR A 126 -0.76 9.93 -2.26
N ILE A 127 -0.82 10.03 -3.59
CA ILE A 127 -1.62 11.05 -4.27
C ILE A 127 -3.12 10.91 -4.05
N GLY A 128 -3.63 9.70 -3.85
CA GLY A 128 -5.06 9.45 -3.59
C GLY A 128 -5.48 9.92 -2.21
N SER A 129 -4.83 9.42 -1.15
CA SER A 129 -5.13 9.82 0.22
C SER A 129 -4.67 11.25 0.54
N GLY A 130 -3.63 11.74 -0.15
CA GLY A 130 -3.25 13.15 -0.12
C GLY A 130 -4.37 14.05 -0.67
N LEU A 131 -4.94 13.69 -1.82
CA LEU A 131 -6.10 14.40 -2.38
C LEU A 131 -7.30 14.34 -1.43
N ALA A 132 -7.61 13.15 -0.88
CA ALA A 132 -8.71 12.98 0.06
C ALA A 132 -8.56 13.80 1.34
N TYR A 133 -7.33 14.02 1.81
CA TYR A 133 -7.03 14.87 2.96
C TYR A 133 -7.46 16.33 2.74
N TYR A 134 -7.19 16.86 1.55
CA TYR A 134 -7.56 18.23 1.21
C TYR A 134 -9.01 18.37 0.74
N GLN A 135 -9.51 17.39 0.03
CA GLN A 135 -10.87 17.38 -0.53
C GLN A 135 -11.44 15.95 -0.50
N SER A 136 -12.11 15.65 0.61
CA SER A 136 -12.75 14.35 0.80
C SER A 136 -13.73 14.03 -0.33
N GLY A 137 -13.63 12.81 -0.88
CA GLY A 137 -14.49 12.34 -1.96
C GLY A 137 -14.04 12.73 -3.38
N ALA A 138 -12.94 13.49 -3.51
CA ALA A 138 -12.38 13.84 -4.83
C ALA A 138 -11.46 12.76 -5.41
N GLN A 139 -10.96 11.86 -4.56
CA GLN A 139 -10.04 10.79 -4.97
C GLN A 139 -10.72 9.74 -5.84
N THR A 140 -9.98 9.19 -6.78
CA THR A 140 -10.46 8.18 -7.74
C THR A 140 -9.48 7.02 -7.88
N GLY A 141 -9.86 5.97 -8.65
CA GLY A 141 -8.96 4.89 -9.06
C GLY A 141 -7.99 5.27 -10.19
N ASP A 142 -8.02 6.51 -10.69
CA ASP A 142 -7.12 7.00 -11.74
C ASP A 142 -6.01 7.86 -11.14
N PRO A 143 -4.74 7.40 -11.18
CA PRO A 143 -3.63 8.15 -10.60
C PRO A 143 -3.38 9.50 -11.30
N ALA A 144 -3.59 9.60 -12.61
CA ALA A 144 -3.38 10.86 -13.34
C ALA A 144 -4.44 11.90 -12.95
N ALA A 145 -5.69 11.47 -12.76
CA ALA A 145 -6.76 12.34 -12.28
C ALA A 145 -6.47 12.80 -10.84
N ASN A 146 -6.02 11.91 -9.95
CA ASN A 146 -5.66 12.23 -8.57
C ASN A 146 -4.49 13.22 -8.51
N GLN A 147 -3.41 12.99 -9.28
CA GLN A 147 -2.27 13.91 -9.34
C GLN A 147 -2.70 15.30 -9.80
N LYS A 148 -3.47 15.38 -10.89
CA LYS A 148 -3.96 16.65 -11.44
C LYS A 148 -4.82 17.42 -10.44
N ALA A 149 -5.74 16.74 -9.76
CA ALA A 149 -6.61 17.35 -8.76
C ALA A 149 -5.83 17.81 -7.53
N LEU A 150 -4.90 16.99 -7.04
CA LEU A 150 -4.01 17.35 -5.93
C LEU A 150 -3.14 18.55 -6.28
N GLN A 151 -2.53 18.58 -7.48
CA GLN A 151 -1.75 19.72 -7.96
C GLN A 151 -2.57 21.02 -7.97
N ALA A 152 -3.82 20.96 -8.45
CA ALA A 152 -4.68 22.14 -8.50
C ALA A 152 -4.92 22.74 -7.10
N ILE A 153 -5.10 21.90 -6.09
CA ILE A 153 -5.27 22.33 -4.70
C ILE A 153 -3.95 22.88 -4.15
N LEU A 154 -2.86 22.17 -4.34
CA LEU A 154 -1.55 22.49 -3.76
C LEU A 154 -0.90 23.74 -4.36
N THR A 155 -1.32 24.14 -5.56
CA THR A 155 -0.89 25.42 -6.16
C THR A 155 -1.24 26.63 -5.28
N GLY A 156 -2.35 26.56 -4.52
CA GLY A 156 -2.77 27.61 -3.58
C GLY A 156 -2.28 27.45 -2.15
N LYS A 157 -1.46 26.42 -1.85
CA LYS A 157 -1.00 26.10 -0.50
C LYS A 157 0.45 26.48 -0.29
N GLY A 158 0.76 27.06 0.89
CA GLY A 158 2.13 27.23 1.36
C GLY A 158 3.09 27.98 0.41
N GLY A 159 2.61 28.94 -0.39
CA GLY A 159 3.41 29.60 -1.43
C GLY A 159 3.45 28.80 -2.74
N GLY A 160 2.66 27.75 -2.86
CA GLY A 160 2.63 26.79 -3.97
C GLY A 160 3.50 25.57 -3.70
N ILE A 161 2.94 24.40 -3.98
CA ILE A 161 3.62 23.11 -3.91
C ILE A 161 3.43 22.40 -5.24
N THR A 162 4.50 21.93 -5.85
CA THR A 162 4.50 21.16 -7.09
C THR A 162 4.42 19.66 -6.76
N VAL A 163 3.51 18.96 -7.42
CA VAL A 163 3.42 17.49 -7.44
C VAL A 163 4.21 17.00 -8.64
N LEU A 164 5.35 16.37 -8.44
CA LEU A 164 6.17 15.81 -9.51
C LEU A 164 5.58 14.48 -10.02
N ASP A 165 6.29 13.81 -10.94
CA ASP A 165 5.82 12.57 -11.54
C ASP A 165 5.67 11.48 -10.49
N TYR A 166 4.51 10.82 -10.48
CA TYR A 166 4.26 9.71 -9.56
C TYR A 166 4.93 8.41 -10.03
N SER A 167 5.22 7.55 -9.08
CA SER A 167 5.79 6.22 -9.33
C SER A 167 4.75 5.24 -9.87
N PRO A 168 5.14 4.19 -10.62
CA PRO A 168 4.31 3.02 -10.86
C PRO A 168 3.90 2.29 -9.58
N ALA A 169 4.71 2.41 -8.50
CA ALA A 169 4.39 1.83 -7.20
C ALA A 169 3.14 2.45 -6.60
N ALA A 170 2.27 1.61 -6.06
CA ALA A 170 1.08 2.01 -5.34
C ALA A 170 0.97 1.21 -4.05
N ASP A 171 0.54 1.89 -2.98
CA ASP A 171 0.31 1.28 -1.67
C ASP A 171 -1.01 1.80 -1.06
N GLN A 172 -1.97 0.90 -0.91
CA GLN A 172 -3.31 1.19 -0.41
C GLN A 172 -3.49 0.69 1.03
N ASN A 173 -4.45 1.26 1.77
CA ASN A 173 -4.89 0.62 3.01
C ASN A 173 -5.45 -0.77 2.70
N ALA A 174 -5.01 -1.76 3.47
CA ALA A 174 -5.42 -3.14 3.37
C ALA A 174 -5.95 -3.63 4.73
N PHE A 175 -7.17 -4.17 4.74
CA PHE A 175 -7.71 -4.81 5.94
C PHE A 175 -7.37 -6.29 5.91
N VAL A 176 -6.61 -6.71 6.90
CA VAL A 176 -5.92 -7.99 6.92
C VAL A 176 -6.36 -8.81 8.12
N VAL A 177 -6.59 -10.10 7.90
CA VAL A 177 -6.93 -11.06 8.95
C VAL A 177 -5.95 -12.22 8.95
N ARG A 178 -5.76 -12.86 10.09
CA ARG A 178 -5.03 -14.12 10.13
C ARG A 178 -5.79 -15.20 9.36
N LYS A 179 -5.06 -16.16 8.80
CA LYS A 179 -5.68 -17.25 8.03
C LYS A 179 -6.67 -18.06 8.85
N ASP A 180 -6.37 -18.36 10.12
CA ASP A 180 -7.28 -19.07 11.03
C ASP A 180 -8.61 -18.31 11.23
N THR A 181 -8.53 -16.98 11.38
CA THR A 181 -9.70 -16.11 11.48
C THR A 181 -10.51 -16.08 10.17
N ALA A 182 -9.81 -15.94 9.02
CA ALA A 182 -10.46 -15.95 7.70
C ALA A 182 -11.23 -17.24 7.46
N ASP A 183 -10.59 -18.39 7.72
CA ASP A 183 -11.21 -19.71 7.52
C ASP A 183 -12.42 -19.92 8.46
N GLN A 184 -12.28 -19.56 9.73
CA GLN A 184 -13.34 -19.73 10.74
C GLN A 184 -14.55 -18.85 10.46
N GLN A 185 -14.34 -17.61 10.09
CA GLN A 185 -15.40 -16.62 9.84
C GLN A 185 -15.80 -16.53 8.38
N LYS A 186 -15.15 -17.30 7.48
CA LYS A 186 -15.36 -17.31 6.02
C LYS A 186 -15.17 -15.92 5.38
N LEU A 187 -14.10 -15.24 5.78
CA LEU A 187 -13.80 -13.88 5.33
C LEU A 187 -12.94 -13.91 4.05
N ALA A 188 -13.41 -13.26 3.01
CA ALA A 188 -12.69 -13.01 1.78
C ALA A 188 -12.76 -11.53 1.34
N THR A 189 -13.84 -10.84 1.71
CA THR A 189 -14.15 -9.47 1.29
C THR A 189 -14.40 -8.56 2.50
N MET A 190 -14.38 -7.26 2.26
CA MET A 190 -14.78 -6.26 3.26
C MET A 190 -16.28 -6.34 3.57
N SER A 191 -17.11 -6.77 2.60
CA SER A 191 -18.53 -7.04 2.84
C SER A 191 -18.74 -8.23 3.79
N ASP A 192 -17.90 -9.27 3.73
CA ASP A 192 -17.96 -10.39 4.69
C ASP A 192 -17.59 -9.90 6.11
N LEU A 193 -16.56 -9.07 6.22
CA LEU A 193 -16.18 -8.46 7.50
C LEU A 193 -17.35 -7.65 8.10
N ALA A 194 -18.01 -6.85 7.28
CA ALA A 194 -19.15 -6.03 7.71
C ALA A 194 -20.24 -6.88 8.39
N ALA A 195 -20.51 -8.08 7.85
CA ALA A 195 -21.54 -8.98 8.38
C ALA A 195 -21.22 -9.54 9.78
N VAL A 196 -19.94 -9.64 10.15
CA VAL A 196 -19.48 -10.24 11.41
C VAL A 196 -18.68 -9.29 12.30
N GLN A 197 -18.58 -8.01 11.97
CA GLN A 197 -17.73 -7.03 12.63
C GLN A 197 -17.89 -6.99 14.16
N SER A 198 -19.10 -7.21 14.66
CA SER A 198 -19.39 -7.20 16.11
C SER A 198 -18.75 -8.37 16.89
N GLN A 199 -18.29 -9.41 16.19
CA GLN A 199 -17.63 -10.58 16.77
C GLN A 199 -16.10 -10.48 16.74
N LEU A 200 -15.55 -9.45 16.07
CA LEU A 200 -14.12 -9.32 15.80
C LEU A 200 -13.56 -8.03 16.41
N LYS A 201 -12.33 -8.12 16.91
CA LYS A 201 -11.56 -6.98 17.38
C LYS A 201 -10.82 -6.36 16.20
N ILE A 202 -11.19 -5.15 15.85
CA ILE A 202 -10.60 -4.42 14.72
C ILE A 202 -9.53 -3.47 15.22
N GLY A 203 -8.35 -3.49 14.61
CA GLY A 203 -7.28 -2.52 14.79
C GLY A 203 -7.21 -1.61 13.57
N VAL A 204 -7.14 -0.30 13.81
CA VAL A 204 -7.06 0.72 12.74
C VAL A 204 -6.07 1.81 13.10
N ALA A 205 -5.68 2.61 12.11
CA ALA A 205 -4.84 3.80 12.30
C ALA A 205 -5.37 4.73 13.39
N THR A 206 -4.46 5.42 14.07
CA THR A 206 -4.83 6.35 15.14
C THR A 206 -5.73 7.49 14.69
N ASP A 207 -5.65 7.85 13.40
CA ASP A 207 -6.46 8.89 12.76
C ASP A 207 -7.61 8.35 11.91
N CYS A 208 -7.77 7.02 11.79
CA CYS A 208 -8.75 6.36 10.92
C CYS A 208 -10.17 6.94 11.07
N SER A 209 -10.62 7.24 12.29
CA SER A 209 -11.98 7.78 12.52
C SER A 209 -12.24 9.12 11.82
N THR A 210 -11.19 9.88 11.54
CA THR A 210 -11.26 11.19 10.85
C THR A 210 -10.65 11.16 9.46
N ASN A 211 -10.02 10.04 9.08
CA ASN A 211 -9.41 9.86 7.78
C ASN A 211 -10.48 9.48 6.74
N PRO A 212 -10.65 10.26 5.66
CA PRO A 212 -11.71 10.04 4.68
C PRO A 212 -11.60 8.73 3.92
N VAL A 213 -10.39 8.17 3.77
CA VAL A 213 -10.16 6.87 3.10
C VAL A 213 -10.10 5.70 4.08
N CYS A 214 -10.38 5.92 5.38
CA CYS A 214 -10.47 4.88 6.39
C CYS A 214 -11.87 4.88 7.04
N GLY A 215 -12.06 5.52 8.18
CA GLY A 215 -13.30 5.43 8.95
C GLY A 215 -14.55 5.91 8.21
N ALA A 216 -14.44 7.02 7.48
CA ALA A 216 -15.55 7.53 6.69
C ALA A 216 -15.92 6.61 5.51
N ALA A 217 -14.93 6.08 4.79
CA ALA A 217 -15.11 5.14 3.70
C ALA A 217 -15.72 3.82 4.20
N LEU A 218 -15.17 3.25 5.28
CA LEU A 218 -15.67 2.02 5.89
C LEU A 218 -17.11 2.13 6.33
N LYS A 219 -17.48 3.23 7.00
CA LYS A 219 -18.85 3.45 7.46
C LYS A 219 -19.82 3.65 6.33
N THR A 220 -19.46 4.48 5.34
CA THR A 220 -20.37 4.82 4.22
C THR A 220 -20.58 3.64 3.29
N ALA A 221 -19.50 2.94 2.92
CA ALA A 221 -19.58 1.86 1.95
C ALA A 221 -20.04 0.53 2.58
N TYR A 222 -19.50 0.19 3.73
CA TYR A 222 -19.68 -1.14 4.34
C TYR A 222 -20.54 -1.14 5.61
N GLY A 223 -20.81 0.02 6.21
CA GLY A 223 -21.47 0.10 7.52
C GLY A 223 -20.56 -0.35 8.67
N ILE A 224 -19.25 -0.45 8.43
CA ILE A 224 -18.28 -0.82 9.48
C ILE A 224 -18.01 0.39 10.37
N ASP A 225 -18.27 0.24 11.66
CA ASP A 225 -18.02 1.28 12.67
C ASP A 225 -16.70 1.02 13.41
N VAL A 226 -15.74 1.90 13.20
CA VAL A 226 -14.41 1.85 13.82
C VAL A 226 -14.26 2.72 15.07
N SER A 227 -15.37 3.25 15.62
CA SER A 227 -15.34 4.13 16.81
C SER A 227 -14.70 3.43 18.00
N ASN A 228 -14.99 2.15 18.20
CA ASN A 228 -14.47 1.30 19.28
C ASN A 228 -13.26 0.44 18.86
N ALA A 229 -12.72 0.64 17.66
CA ALA A 229 -11.57 -0.11 17.20
C ALA A 229 -10.30 0.25 18.00
N THR A 230 -9.40 -0.72 18.17
CA THR A 230 -8.09 -0.49 18.77
C THR A 230 -7.26 0.44 17.90
N LYS A 231 -6.80 1.56 18.44
CA LYS A 231 -6.01 2.56 17.71
C LYS A 231 -4.52 2.21 17.82
N LEU A 232 -3.91 1.90 16.67
CA LEU A 232 -2.49 1.52 16.55
C LEU A 232 -1.85 2.28 15.40
N ALA A 233 -0.53 2.29 15.33
CA ALA A 233 0.15 2.75 14.11
C ALA A 233 -0.12 1.75 12.99
N ALA A 234 -0.87 2.17 11.97
CA ALA A 234 -1.08 1.36 10.77
C ALA A 234 0.22 1.28 9.96
N CYS A 235 0.33 0.26 9.12
CA CYS A 235 1.50 0.02 8.27
C CYS A 235 2.83 -0.04 9.06
N ASP A 236 2.78 -0.43 10.33
CA ASP A 236 3.95 -0.45 11.21
C ASP A 236 3.88 -1.60 12.23
N THR A 237 4.97 -1.83 12.91
CA THR A 237 5.19 -2.91 13.87
C THR A 237 4.07 -3.08 14.92
N PRO A 238 3.50 -2.03 15.53
CA PRO A 238 2.44 -2.21 16.52
C PRO A 238 1.22 -2.95 15.99
N MET A 239 0.77 -2.66 14.77
CA MET A 239 -0.37 -3.34 14.15
C MET A 239 -0.04 -4.80 13.84
N VAL A 240 1.15 -5.06 13.30
CA VAL A 240 1.67 -6.40 13.03
C VAL A 240 1.73 -7.24 14.30
N GLN A 241 2.28 -6.70 15.38
CA GLN A 241 2.39 -7.41 16.66
C GLN A 241 1.03 -7.70 17.29
N ALA A 242 0.07 -6.78 17.15
CA ALA A 242 -1.29 -6.99 17.63
C ALA A 242 -2.00 -8.13 16.90
N LEU A 243 -1.83 -8.24 15.57
CA LEU A 243 -2.33 -9.36 14.77
C LEU A 243 -1.64 -10.68 15.15
N LYS A 244 -0.30 -10.70 15.24
CA LYS A 244 0.48 -11.88 15.66
C LYS A 244 0.09 -12.36 17.05
N GLY A 245 -0.04 -11.43 17.99
CA GLY A 245 -0.40 -11.69 19.39
C GLY A 245 -1.88 -11.97 19.63
N LYS A 246 -2.73 -11.97 18.58
CA LYS A 246 -4.18 -12.20 18.66
C LYS A 246 -4.91 -11.21 19.59
N THR A 247 -4.35 -10.02 19.80
CA THR A 247 -5.03 -8.96 20.56
C THR A 247 -6.08 -8.22 19.69
N ILE A 248 -5.89 -8.28 18.38
CA ILE A 248 -6.88 -7.92 17.35
C ILE A 248 -7.06 -9.09 16.38
N ASP A 249 -8.20 -9.11 15.68
CA ASP A 249 -8.54 -10.13 14.67
C ASP A 249 -8.38 -9.60 13.25
N VAL A 250 -8.65 -8.32 13.05
CA VAL A 250 -8.51 -7.56 11.80
C VAL A 250 -7.57 -6.41 12.06
N GLY A 251 -6.61 -6.16 11.16
CA GLY A 251 -5.69 -5.02 11.24
C GLY A 251 -5.68 -4.22 9.94
N GLU A 252 -5.63 -2.89 10.06
CA GLU A 252 -5.35 -1.99 8.94
C GLU A 252 -3.83 -1.97 8.69
N LEU A 253 -3.42 -2.58 7.59
CA LEU A 253 -2.04 -2.59 7.09
C LEU A 253 -1.94 -1.85 5.77
N CYS A 254 -0.73 -1.72 5.24
CA CYS A 254 -0.49 -1.29 3.89
C CYS A 254 -0.45 -2.49 2.93
N SER A 255 -0.95 -2.34 1.71
CA SER A 255 -1.00 -3.43 0.71
C SER A 255 0.40 -3.93 0.32
N THR A 256 1.42 -3.09 0.45
CA THR A 256 2.84 -3.41 0.22
C THR A 256 3.51 -4.05 1.44
N GLN A 257 2.79 -4.21 2.59
CA GLN A 257 3.42 -4.67 3.82
C GLN A 257 3.83 -6.14 3.74
N PRO A 258 5.13 -6.46 3.80
CA PRO A 258 5.64 -7.80 3.57
C PRO A 258 5.23 -8.80 4.65
N ASP A 259 4.87 -8.33 5.85
CA ASP A 259 4.35 -9.16 6.93
C ASP A 259 3.11 -9.95 6.54
N ILE A 260 2.32 -9.47 5.58
CA ILE A 260 1.13 -10.15 5.05
C ILE A 260 1.54 -11.50 4.46
N ALA A 261 2.47 -11.50 3.53
CA ALA A 261 2.96 -12.72 2.89
C ALA A 261 3.77 -13.60 3.85
N VAL A 262 4.65 -13.00 4.66
CA VAL A 262 5.52 -13.72 5.62
C VAL A 262 4.69 -14.51 6.65
N ASN A 263 3.54 -13.99 7.07
CA ASN A 263 2.69 -14.67 8.06
C ASN A 263 1.54 -15.46 7.42
N GLY A 264 1.42 -15.48 6.10
CA GLY A 264 0.31 -16.13 5.40
C GLY A 264 -1.05 -15.54 5.75
N TRP A 265 -1.10 -14.24 5.99
CA TRP A 265 -2.35 -13.53 6.30
C TRP A 265 -3.18 -13.29 5.05
N VAL A 266 -4.48 -13.08 5.24
CA VAL A 266 -5.44 -12.87 4.17
C VAL A 266 -5.80 -11.38 4.11
N VAL A 267 -5.57 -10.77 2.95
CA VAL A 267 -6.08 -9.43 2.63
C VAL A 267 -7.54 -9.55 2.24
N LEU A 268 -8.41 -8.82 2.90
CA LEU A 268 -9.82 -8.75 2.52
C LEU A 268 -9.97 -7.86 1.29
N THR A 269 -10.62 -8.39 0.25
CA THR A 269 -10.86 -7.63 -0.98
C THR A 269 -11.79 -6.45 -0.70
N ASP A 270 -11.38 -5.26 -1.13
CA ASP A 270 -12.23 -4.06 -1.13
C ASP A 270 -13.23 -4.13 -2.29
N ASP A 271 -14.29 -4.92 -2.11
CA ASP A 271 -15.29 -5.26 -3.13
C ASP A 271 -16.20 -4.08 -3.53
N LYS A 272 -16.05 -2.93 -2.83
CA LYS A 272 -16.75 -1.68 -3.18
C LYS A 272 -15.81 -0.57 -3.64
N ALA A 273 -14.54 -0.90 -3.89
CA ALA A 273 -13.52 0.00 -4.43
C ALA A 273 -13.44 1.34 -3.67
N THR A 274 -13.32 1.26 -2.34
CA THR A 274 -13.25 2.45 -1.48
C THR A 274 -11.86 3.07 -1.44
N GLN A 275 -10.83 2.29 -1.80
CA GLN A 275 -9.45 2.76 -1.77
C GLN A 275 -9.07 3.39 -3.11
N PRO A 276 -8.52 4.61 -3.09
CA PRO A 276 -8.10 5.32 -4.31
C PRO A 276 -6.80 4.74 -4.89
N ALA A 277 -6.40 5.21 -6.08
CA ALA A 277 -5.07 4.98 -6.59
C ALA A 277 -4.04 5.72 -5.72
N GLU A 278 -3.14 4.97 -5.09
CA GLU A 278 -2.18 5.43 -4.08
C GLU A 278 -0.74 5.36 -4.59
N ASN A 279 -0.52 5.94 -5.77
CA ASN A 279 0.83 6.09 -6.32
C ASN A 279 1.60 7.17 -5.56
N ILE A 280 2.91 6.99 -5.42
CA ILE A 280 3.76 7.89 -4.63
C ILE A 280 4.36 8.95 -5.54
N ALA A 281 4.20 10.22 -5.18
CA ALA A 281 4.79 11.36 -5.89
C ALA A 281 5.61 12.25 -4.94
N PRO A 282 6.73 12.86 -5.41
CA PRO A 282 7.41 13.90 -4.66
C PRO A 282 6.55 15.17 -4.65
N LEU A 283 6.29 15.71 -3.46
CA LEU A 283 5.76 17.06 -3.27
C LEU A 283 6.91 18.01 -2.97
N VAL A 284 7.06 19.08 -3.75
CA VAL A 284 8.15 20.05 -3.60
C VAL A 284 7.61 21.48 -3.48
N ARG A 285 8.06 22.23 -2.51
CA ARG A 285 7.71 23.64 -2.34
C ARG A 285 8.26 24.50 -3.48
N ASN A 286 7.43 25.39 -4.02
CA ASN A 286 7.86 26.33 -5.07
C ASN A 286 8.90 27.34 -4.57
N ASP A 287 8.88 27.67 -3.28
CA ASP A 287 9.91 28.51 -2.64
C ASP A 287 11.32 27.89 -2.72
N LEU A 288 11.42 26.55 -2.65
CA LEU A 288 12.68 25.85 -2.90
C LEU A 288 13.01 25.91 -4.39
N LEU A 289 12.07 25.46 -5.25
CA LEU A 289 12.29 25.37 -6.70
C LEU A 289 12.73 26.71 -7.31
N GLY A 290 12.21 27.82 -6.79
CA GLY A 290 12.60 29.17 -7.24
C GLY A 290 13.99 29.62 -6.81
N LYS A 291 14.66 28.90 -5.90
CA LYS A 291 16.02 29.21 -5.39
C LYS A 291 17.09 28.31 -5.99
N LEU A 292 16.70 27.23 -6.66
CA LEU A 292 17.66 26.30 -7.25
C LEU A 292 18.26 26.86 -8.53
N ALA A 293 19.56 26.70 -8.69
CA ALA A 293 20.29 27.08 -9.90
C ALA A 293 19.85 26.22 -11.11
N ASP A 294 19.60 24.91 -10.87
CA ASP A 294 19.10 23.97 -11.86
C ASP A 294 17.82 23.27 -11.38
N LYS A 295 16.70 23.96 -11.46
CA LYS A 295 15.38 23.41 -11.13
C LYS A 295 15.05 22.16 -11.96
N THR A 296 15.31 22.20 -13.28
CA THR A 296 14.97 21.10 -14.19
C THR A 296 15.76 19.84 -13.86
N GLY A 297 17.07 19.96 -13.60
CA GLY A 297 17.89 18.83 -13.17
C GLY A 297 17.46 18.27 -11.81
N PHE A 298 17.07 19.10 -10.86
CA PHE A 298 16.52 18.69 -9.58
C PHE A 298 15.23 17.87 -9.74
N GLU A 299 14.27 18.36 -10.52
CA GLU A 299 13.02 17.66 -10.80
C GLU A 299 13.28 16.34 -11.54
N ALA A 300 14.20 16.32 -12.49
CA ALA A 300 14.57 15.11 -13.23
C ALA A 300 15.16 14.01 -12.34
N ILE A 301 15.94 14.35 -11.32
CA ILE A 301 16.48 13.38 -10.34
C ILE A 301 15.34 12.71 -9.59
N LEU A 302 14.38 13.47 -9.07
CA LEU A 302 13.25 12.94 -8.31
C LEU A 302 12.32 12.10 -9.22
N ASN A 303 12.07 12.54 -10.43
CA ASN A 303 11.26 11.82 -11.41
C ASN A 303 11.93 10.51 -11.85
N ALA A 304 13.26 10.47 -11.96
CA ALA A 304 14.01 9.24 -12.25
C ALA A 304 13.86 8.20 -11.12
N VAL A 305 13.87 8.63 -9.87
CA VAL A 305 13.57 7.78 -8.71
C VAL A 305 12.15 7.24 -8.80
N SER A 306 11.17 8.12 -9.05
CA SER A 306 9.76 7.73 -9.18
C SER A 306 9.56 6.71 -10.30
N ALA A 307 10.12 6.96 -11.49
CA ALA A 307 10.00 6.05 -12.65
C ALA A 307 10.62 4.66 -12.41
N ALA A 308 11.64 4.56 -11.57
CA ALA A 308 12.33 3.30 -11.25
C ALA A 308 11.65 2.47 -10.13
N MET A 309 10.63 3.04 -9.43
CA MET A 309 9.97 2.43 -8.29
C MET A 309 8.63 1.80 -8.71
N ASP A 310 8.57 0.47 -8.74
CA ASP A 310 7.33 -0.29 -8.89
C ASP A 310 6.88 -0.92 -7.56
N THR A 311 5.65 -1.42 -7.50
CA THR A 311 5.07 -1.99 -6.28
C THR A 311 5.86 -3.19 -5.75
N ALA A 312 6.37 -4.06 -6.63
CA ALA A 312 7.15 -5.22 -6.22
C ALA A 312 8.48 -4.80 -5.58
N THR A 313 9.15 -3.82 -6.19
CA THR A 313 10.36 -3.19 -5.63
C THR A 313 10.07 -2.57 -4.26
N LEU A 314 9.01 -1.78 -4.15
CA LEU A 314 8.64 -1.11 -2.89
C LEU A 314 8.38 -2.13 -1.78
N THR A 315 7.66 -3.22 -2.08
CA THR A 315 7.40 -4.32 -1.14
C THR A 315 8.69 -5.04 -0.71
N ASP A 316 9.63 -5.30 -1.65
CA ASP A 316 10.90 -5.93 -1.31
C ASP A 316 11.78 -5.04 -0.43
N LEU A 317 11.89 -3.75 -0.75
CA LEU A 317 12.60 -2.78 0.09
C LEU A 317 11.96 -2.65 1.47
N GLY A 318 10.63 -2.63 1.51
CA GLY A 318 9.86 -2.64 2.75
C GLY A 318 10.15 -3.88 3.60
N LYS A 319 10.26 -5.07 2.98
CA LYS A 319 10.66 -6.30 3.67
C LYS A 319 12.05 -6.17 4.30
N GLN A 320 13.01 -5.65 3.57
CA GLN A 320 14.37 -5.47 4.08
C GLN A 320 14.41 -4.57 5.31
N VAL A 321 13.58 -3.53 5.36
CA VAL A 321 13.51 -2.60 6.50
C VAL A 321 12.67 -3.17 7.64
N SER A 322 11.43 -3.59 7.39
CA SER A 322 10.45 -3.89 8.44
C SER A 322 10.54 -5.31 8.98
N VAL A 323 10.97 -6.28 8.16
CA VAL A 323 11.09 -7.70 8.53
C VAL A 323 12.53 -8.09 8.83
N ASP A 324 13.44 -7.76 7.90
CA ASP A 324 14.85 -8.13 8.01
C ASP A 324 15.62 -7.15 8.92
N ASN A 325 14.99 -6.07 9.40
CA ASN A 325 15.52 -5.05 10.32
C ASN A 325 16.81 -4.39 9.81
N LYS A 326 16.95 -4.23 8.49
CA LYS A 326 18.07 -3.50 7.90
C LYS A 326 17.88 -1.99 8.08
N ASP A 327 18.99 -1.29 8.18
CA ASP A 327 19.00 0.17 8.24
C ASP A 327 18.43 0.79 6.95
N ILE A 328 17.53 1.76 7.08
CA ILE A 328 16.83 2.41 5.97
C ILE A 328 17.82 3.05 5.00
N ALA A 329 18.86 3.73 5.50
CA ALA A 329 19.82 4.39 4.65
C ALA A 329 20.68 3.38 3.85
N VAL A 330 20.98 2.23 4.44
CA VAL A 330 21.69 1.13 3.76
C VAL A 330 20.82 0.53 2.64
N VAL A 331 19.54 0.29 2.90
CA VAL A 331 18.59 -0.24 1.92
C VAL A 331 18.39 0.74 0.76
N ALA A 332 18.17 2.02 1.07
CA ALA A 332 18.02 3.09 0.08
C ALA A 332 19.24 3.20 -0.84
N LYS A 333 20.44 3.21 -0.27
CA LYS A 333 21.71 3.30 -1.03
C LYS A 333 21.89 2.11 -1.96
N ALA A 334 21.70 0.90 -1.46
CA ALA A 334 21.88 -0.31 -2.25
C ALA A 334 20.91 -0.36 -3.44
N TRP A 335 19.67 0.05 -3.23
CA TRP A 335 18.68 0.13 -4.31
C TRP A 335 19.05 1.19 -5.36
N LEU A 336 19.38 2.41 -4.94
CA LEU A 336 19.79 3.48 -5.85
C LEU A 336 21.00 3.09 -6.70
N GLN A 337 21.99 2.40 -6.10
CA GLN A 337 23.13 1.85 -6.82
C GLN A 337 22.72 0.77 -7.82
N SER A 338 21.81 -0.13 -7.44
CA SER A 338 21.31 -1.18 -8.33
C SER A 338 20.58 -0.63 -9.56
N LYS A 339 19.99 0.55 -9.44
CA LYS A 339 19.31 1.26 -10.55
C LYS A 339 20.25 2.19 -11.32
N GLY A 340 21.51 2.34 -10.90
CA GLY A 340 22.46 3.25 -11.52
C GLY A 340 22.13 4.74 -11.32
N ILE A 341 21.25 5.08 -10.37
CA ILE A 341 20.87 6.45 -10.04
C ILE A 341 22.02 7.12 -9.24
N VAL A 342 22.69 6.34 -8.40
CA VAL A 342 23.89 6.78 -7.68
C VAL A 342 25.05 5.82 -7.94
N LYS A 343 26.30 6.32 -7.77
CA LYS A 343 27.54 5.53 -7.96
C LYS A 343 27.93 4.77 -6.70
#